data_03b29464924d4201a03171ead9a4d514
#
_entry.id   03b29464924d4201a03171ead9a4d514
#
_cell.length_a   1.000
_cell.length_b   1.000
_cell.length_c   1.000
_cell.angle_alpha   90.00
_cell.angle_beta   90.00
_cell.angle_gamma   90.00
#
_symmetry.space_group_name_H-M   'P 1'
#
loop_
_entity.id
_entity.type
_entity.pdbx_description
1 polymer ?
#
loop_
_entity_poly.entity_id
_entity_poly.type
_entity_poly.pdbx_seq_one_letter_code
_entity_poly.pdbx_strand_id
1 'polypeptide(L)'
;EIVTGLVGSEMCIRDRAISRNRYWGSCIPVWINVDDPEDMLCIGSVEELENLSGKKITDLHRHYLDDLDIEINGKTYKRTSEVLDCWFESGAMPYGQQHYPFENEDNFFDGFPADFIAEGLDQTRGWFYTLTVLAVALFDSVAFKNCITTGMILAEDGRKMSKSLKNYPDPEELLNSYGGDSLRAYLINSPVVRGEPLKFSEEGVQLVTRNIILPLWNSYSFFSTYANADDISFKDLEKASPVQDRTMMDRWIISSMQSLVKTVNEKMENYYLYEVIPPLMNFVDELTNWYVRSNRKRFWKEKDENDIDKINAFKTLHEVLLEFSKCMAPVLPFI
;
A
#
# COMPACT_ATOMS: atom_id res chain seq x y z
N GLU A 1 -13.29 -29.91 -32.13
CA GLU A 1 -14.29 -30.67 -31.29
C GLU A 1 -14.23 -30.22 -29.83
N ILE A 2 -13.08 -29.80 -29.29
CA ILE A 2 -12.99 -29.22 -27.94
C ILE A 2 -13.77 -27.90 -27.86
N VAL A 3 -13.79 -27.12 -28.94
CA VAL A 3 -14.53 -25.85 -29.02
C VAL A 3 -16.05 -26.07 -29.06
N THR A 4 -16.53 -27.12 -29.69
CA THR A 4 -17.97 -27.37 -29.79
C THR A 4 -18.59 -28.07 -28.57
N GLY A 5 -17.78 -28.77 -27.75
CA GLY A 5 -18.24 -29.38 -26.49
C GLY A 5 -18.36 -28.43 -25.33
N LEU A 6 -17.69 -27.27 -25.40
CA LEU A 6 -17.66 -26.22 -24.37
C LEU A 6 -18.58 -25.02 -24.67
N VAL A 7 -19.33 -25.06 -25.77
CA VAL A 7 -20.31 -24.01 -26.15
C VAL A 7 -21.60 -24.19 -25.34
N GLY A 8 -21.46 -24.21 -24.03
CA GLY A 8 -22.59 -24.15 -23.12
C GLY A 8 -22.55 -22.83 -22.33
N SER A 9 -23.64 -22.53 -21.66
CA SER A 9 -23.74 -21.34 -20.77
C SER A 9 -22.66 -21.27 -19.69
N GLU A 10 -21.99 -22.36 -19.36
CA GLU A 10 -20.90 -22.41 -18.38
C GLU A 10 -19.60 -21.76 -18.88
N MET A 11 -19.28 -21.89 -20.17
CA MET A 11 -18.10 -21.29 -20.77
C MET A 11 -18.10 -19.76 -20.62
N CYS A 12 -19.24 -19.11 -20.81
CA CYS A 12 -19.38 -17.66 -20.70
C CYS A 12 -19.30 -17.13 -19.27
N ILE A 13 -19.47 -17.98 -18.27
CA ILE A 13 -19.50 -17.59 -16.86
C ILE A 13 -18.15 -17.83 -16.17
N ARG A 14 -17.41 -18.87 -16.55
CA ARG A 14 -16.23 -19.36 -15.85
C ARG A 14 -14.93 -19.17 -16.64
N ASP A 15 -15.00 -19.21 -17.96
CA ASP A 15 -13.82 -19.18 -18.81
C ASP A 15 -13.38 -17.76 -19.14
N ARG A 16 -12.10 -17.59 -19.30
CA ARG A 16 -11.51 -16.35 -19.82
C ARG A 16 -10.63 -16.65 -21.03
N ALA A 17 -10.80 -15.88 -22.07
CA ALA A 17 -9.86 -15.85 -23.18
C ALA A 17 -8.58 -15.16 -22.72
N ILE A 18 -7.46 -15.88 -22.71
CA ILE A 18 -6.14 -15.36 -22.34
C ILE A 18 -5.40 -14.70 -23.51
N SER A 19 -5.92 -14.85 -24.73
CA SER A 19 -5.34 -14.27 -25.95
C SER A 19 -6.03 -12.99 -26.37
N ARG A 20 -5.27 -12.07 -26.97
CA ARG A 20 -5.76 -10.80 -27.54
C ARG A 20 -5.15 -10.58 -28.91
N ASN A 21 -6.00 -10.16 -29.85
CA ASN A 21 -5.56 -9.71 -31.16
C ASN A 21 -5.23 -8.21 -31.08
N ARG A 22 -4.02 -7.93 -30.65
CA ARG A 22 -3.45 -6.56 -30.59
C ARG A 22 -1.94 -6.60 -30.81
N TYR A 23 -1.32 -5.46 -31.09
CA TYR A 23 0.10 -5.40 -31.35
C TYR A 23 0.95 -5.51 -30.08
N TRP A 24 0.64 -4.72 -29.03
CA TRP A 24 1.39 -4.67 -27.78
C TRP A 24 0.87 -5.68 -26.74
N GLY A 25 1.78 -6.40 -26.14
CA GLY A 25 1.57 -7.41 -25.09
C GLY A 25 2.63 -8.48 -25.16
N SER A 26 2.70 -9.33 -24.13
CA SER A 26 3.60 -10.48 -24.10
C SER A 26 3.17 -11.50 -25.13
N CYS A 27 4.09 -11.95 -25.96
CA CYS A 27 3.82 -12.94 -26.99
C CYS A 27 3.44 -14.28 -26.35
N ILE A 28 2.40 -14.93 -26.88
CA ILE A 28 2.08 -16.30 -26.51
C ILE A 28 3.18 -17.20 -27.06
N PRO A 29 3.86 -18.02 -26.22
CA PRO A 29 5.01 -18.81 -26.63
C PRO A 29 4.62 -20.12 -27.34
N VAL A 30 3.72 -20.02 -28.33
CA VAL A 30 3.22 -21.18 -29.09
C VAL A 30 3.49 -20.97 -30.57
N TRP A 31 4.18 -21.95 -31.17
CA TRP A 31 4.43 -22.06 -32.60
C TRP A 31 3.61 -23.19 -33.18
N ILE A 32 2.91 -22.92 -34.26
CA ILE A 32 1.94 -23.83 -34.89
C ILE A 32 2.51 -24.26 -36.24
N ASN A 33 2.45 -25.55 -36.54
CA ASN A 33 2.84 -26.11 -37.84
C ASN A 33 1.94 -25.52 -38.93
N VAL A 34 2.55 -25.01 -40.01
CA VAL A 34 1.83 -24.36 -41.11
C VAL A 34 0.92 -25.31 -41.87
N ASP A 35 1.22 -26.61 -41.87
CA ASP A 35 0.45 -27.66 -42.59
C ASP A 35 -0.53 -28.41 -41.67
N ASP A 36 -0.36 -28.34 -40.34
CA ASP A 36 -1.19 -29.07 -39.37
C ASP A 36 -1.39 -28.21 -38.09
N PRO A 37 -2.54 -27.55 -37.95
CA PRO A 37 -2.81 -26.69 -36.76
C PRO A 37 -2.87 -27.43 -35.42
N GLU A 38 -3.02 -28.75 -35.43
CA GLU A 38 -3.01 -29.54 -34.17
C GLU A 38 -1.57 -29.88 -33.72
N ASP A 39 -0.59 -29.70 -34.59
CA ASP A 39 0.83 -29.91 -34.31
C ASP A 39 1.44 -28.57 -33.83
N MET A 40 1.62 -28.42 -32.51
CA MET A 40 2.04 -27.18 -31.86
C MET A 40 3.24 -27.41 -30.97
N LEU A 41 4.10 -26.41 -30.92
CA LEU A 41 5.26 -26.31 -29.99
C LEU A 41 4.97 -25.23 -28.95
N CYS A 42 5.02 -25.58 -27.67
CA CYS A 42 4.99 -24.61 -26.57
C CYS A 42 6.40 -24.44 -26.03
N ILE A 43 6.99 -23.25 -26.22
CA ILE A 43 8.38 -22.95 -25.89
C ILE A 43 8.45 -22.43 -24.44
N GLY A 44 9.21 -23.12 -23.58
CA GLY A 44 9.28 -22.85 -22.14
C GLY A 44 10.37 -21.88 -21.73
N SER A 45 11.37 -21.59 -22.56
CA SER A 45 12.46 -20.71 -22.23
C SER A 45 13.09 -20.00 -23.44
N VAL A 46 13.82 -18.93 -23.20
CA VAL A 46 14.61 -18.23 -24.23
C VAL A 46 15.67 -19.16 -24.82
N GLU A 47 16.35 -19.94 -23.97
CA GLU A 47 17.36 -20.90 -24.39
C GLU A 47 16.78 -21.97 -25.34
N GLU A 48 15.61 -22.50 -25.03
CA GLU A 48 14.89 -23.44 -25.89
C GLU A 48 14.55 -22.81 -27.25
N LEU A 49 14.05 -21.55 -27.23
CA LEU A 49 13.74 -20.81 -28.45
C LEU A 49 14.99 -20.56 -29.31
N GLU A 50 16.11 -20.18 -28.69
CA GLU A 50 17.41 -20.00 -29.38
C GLU A 50 17.91 -21.32 -30.02
N ASN A 51 17.82 -22.42 -29.28
CA ASN A 51 18.23 -23.74 -29.75
C ASN A 51 17.38 -24.21 -30.93
N LEU A 52 16.08 -24.01 -30.90
CA LEU A 52 15.17 -24.45 -31.96
C LEU A 52 15.20 -23.53 -33.19
N SER A 53 15.38 -22.23 -33.00
CA SER A 53 15.39 -21.26 -34.10
C SER A 53 16.79 -21.06 -34.70
N GLY A 54 17.86 -21.45 -33.99
CA GLY A 54 19.26 -21.19 -34.37
C GLY A 54 19.63 -19.71 -34.34
N LYS A 55 18.81 -18.85 -33.74
CA LYS A 55 19.02 -17.39 -33.64
C LYS A 55 19.13 -16.96 -32.19
N LYS A 56 20.00 -15.98 -31.93
CA LYS A 56 20.08 -15.35 -30.61
C LYS A 56 18.91 -14.41 -30.40
N ILE A 57 18.22 -14.56 -29.25
CA ILE A 57 17.02 -13.80 -28.88
C ILE A 57 17.38 -12.80 -27.79
N THR A 58 17.23 -11.51 -28.08
CA THR A 58 17.51 -10.42 -27.13
C THR A 58 16.26 -9.68 -26.69
N ASP A 59 15.14 -9.92 -27.36
CA ASP A 59 13.86 -9.26 -27.09
C ASP A 59 12.71 -10.19 -27.48
N LEU A 60 11.70 -10.30 -26.60
CA LEU A 60 10.52 -11.16 -26.77
C LEU A 60 9.29 -10.41 -27.28
N HIS A 61 9.43 -9.14 -27.67
CA HIS A 61 8.33 -8.41 -28.26
C HIS A 61 8.01 -8.90 -29.68
N ARG A 62 6.77 -8.71 -30.04
CA ARG A 62 6.16 -9.23 -31.27
C ARG A 62 6.98 -8.95 -32.53
N HIS A 63 7.49 -7.73 -32.67
CA HIS A 63 8.25 -7.33 -33.88
C HIS A 63 9.61 -8.02 -34.05
N TYR A 64 10.10 -8.72 -33.02
CA TYR A 64 11.28 -9.57 -33.11
C TYR A 64 10.94 -11.04 -33.35
N LEU A 65 9.72 -11.46 -32.97
CA LEU A 65 9.32 -12.85 -32.98
C LEU A 65 8.37 -13.24 -34.15
N ASP A 66 7.64 -12.30 -34.74
CA ASP A 66 6.65 -12.59 -35.77
C ASP A 66 7.27 -13.20 -37.04
N ASP A 67 8.51 -12.83 -37.37
CA ASP A 67 9.29 -13.36 -38.51
C ASP A 67 10.24 -14.51 -38.13
N LEU A 68 10.07 -15.09 -36.94
CA LEU A 68 10.90 -16.18 -36.44
C LEU A 68 10.21 -17.53 -36.72
N ASP A 69 10.56 -18.14 -37.85
CA ASP A 69 10.13 -19.48 -38.19
C ASP A 69 11.06 -20.53 -37.53
N ILE A 70 10.46 -21.65 -37.09
CA ILE A 70 11.19 -22.80 -36.52
C ILE A 70 11.06 -23.98 -37.46
N GLU A 71 12.17 -24.57 -37.85
CA GLU A 71 12.21 -25.70 -38.77
C GLU A 71 12.62 -26.97 -38.01
N ILE A 72 11.73 -27.97 -37.93
CA ILE A 72 12.00 -29.25 -37.26
C ILE A 72 11.56 -30.41 -38.18
N ASN A 73 12.48 -31.28 -38.52
CA ASN A 73 12.17 -32.50 -39.32
C ASN A 73 11.43 -32.19 -40.64
N GLY A 74 11.74 -31.08 -41.29
CA GLY A 74 11.10 -30.67 -42.54
C GLY A 74 9.71 -30.07 -42.39
N LYS A 75 9.28 -29.77 -41.16
CA LYS A 75 8.06 -29.04 -40.83
C LYS A 75 8.41 -27.61 -40.42
N THR A 76 7.60 -26.65 -40.87
CA THR A 76 7.73 -25.23 -40.52
C THR A 76 6.70 -24.82 -39.48
N TYR A 77 7.15 -24.22 -38.38
CA TYR A 77 6.29 -23.72 -37.31
C TYR A 77 6.36 -22.21 -37.25
N LYS A 78 5.21 -21.57 -37.17
CA LYS A 78 5.07 -20.12 -37.02
C LYS A 78 4.39 -19.76 -35.71
N ARG A 79 4.86 -18.69 -35.07
CA ARG A 79 4.25 -18.20 -33.84
C ARG A 79 2.78 -17.81 -34.04
N THR A 80 1.91 -18.11 -33.08
CA THR A 80 0.56 -17.56 -33.07
C THR A 80 0.59 -16.02 -33.05
N SER A 81 -0.32 -15.38 -33.80
CA SER A 81 -0.32 -13.92 -33.98
C SER A 81 -0.75 -13.16 -32.73
N GLU A 82 -1.42 -13.83 -31.82
CA GLU A 82 -1.98 -13.25 -30.60
C GLU A 82 -0.92 -12.98 -29.55
N VAL A 83 -1.29 -12.09 -28.61
CA VAL A 83 -0.53 -11.78 -27.40
C VAL A 83 -1.37 -12.13 -26.17
N LEU A 84 -0.74 -12.24 -25.02
CA LEU A 84 -1.43 -12.49 -23.75
C LEU A 84 -2.32 -11.30 -23.35
N ASP A 85 -3.38 -11.59 -22.65
CA ASP A 85 -4.23 -10.59 -21.99
C ASP A 85 -3.45 -9.91 -20.85
N CYS A 86 -3.65 -8.60 -20.68
CA CYS A 86 -3.03 -7.85 -19.58
C CYS A 86 -3.40 -8.38 -18.19
N TRP A 87 -4.56 -9.00 -18.05
CA TRP A 87 -4.95 -9.64 -16.79
C TRP A 87 -4.16 -10.92 -16.51
N PHE A 88 -3.78 -11.67 -17.54
CA PHE A 88 -2.85 -12.78 -17.39
C PHE A 88 -1.46 -12.29 -16.97
N GLU A 89 -0.96 -11.26 -17.65
CA GLU A 89 0.34 -10.65 -17.32
C GLU A 89 0.38 -10.13 -15.88
N SER A 90 -0.64 -9.38 -15.46
CA SER A 90 -0.74 -8.87 -14.09
C SER A 90 -0.92 -9.99 -13.05
N GLY A 91 -1.62 -11.07 -13.41
CA GLY A 91 -1.77 -12.26 -12.57
C GLY A 91 -0.48 -13.05 -12.40
N ALA A 92 0.42 -12.95 -13.37
CA ALA A 92 1.75 -13.59 -13.34
C ALA A 92 2.81 -12.77 -12.56
N MET A 93 2.45 -11.56 -12.08
CA MET A 93 3.38 -10.64 -11.43
C MET A 93 4.17 -11.24 -10.25
N PRO A 94 3.58 -12.05 -9.35
CA PRO A 94 4.33 -12.56 -8.20
C PRO A 94 5.61 -13.31 -8.54
N TYR A 95 5.59 -14.09 -9.63
CA TYR A 95 6.74 -14.86 -10.10
C TYR A 95 7.47 -14.18 -11.25
N GLY A 96 6.76 -13.48 -12.13
CA GLY A 96 7.36 -12.76 -13.25
C GLY A 96 8.34 -11.67 -12.82
N GLN A 97 8.00 -10.91 -11.76
CA GLN A 97 8.89 -9.85 -11.25
C GLN A 97 10.21 -10.38 -10.66
N GLN A 98 10.24 -11.64 -10.22
CA GLN A 98 11.43 -12.28 -9.68
C GLN A 98 12.16 -13.15 -10.71
N HIS A 99 11.65 -13.24 -11.94
CA HIS A 99 12.13 -14.12 -12.99
C HIS A 99 12.16 -15.61 -12.57
N TYR A 100 11.23 -15.98 -11.66
CA TYR A 100 11.05 -17.36 -11.24
C TYR A 100 10.44 -18.20 -12.39
N PRO A 101 10.87 -19.46 -12.64
CA PRO A 101 11.83 -20.24 -11.85
C PRO A 101 13.31 -20.12 -12.33
N PHE A 102 13.64 -19.26 -13.28
CA PHE A 102 14.96 -19.16 -13.90
C PHE A 102 15.98 -18.44 -13.00
N GLU A 103 15.49 -17.57 -12.11
CA GLU A 103 16.26 -16.85 -11.10
C GLU A 103 15.47 -16.86 -9.77
N ASN A 104 16.18 -16.58 -8.66
CA ASN A 104 15.60 -16.40 -7.33
C ASN A 104 14.78 -17.60 -6.80
N GLU A 105 15.01 -18.81 -7.30
CA GLU A 105 14.25 -20.00 -6.93
C GLU A 105 14.28 -20.25 -5.42
N ASP A 106 15.43 -20.11 -4.78
CA ASP A 106 15.62 -20.34 -3.34
C ASP A 106 14.86 -19.35 -2.45
N ASN A 107 14.65 -18.11 -2.93
CA ASN A 107 14.07 -17.03 -2.14
C ASN A 107 12.60 -16.71 -2.51
N PHE A 108 12.09 -17.31 -3.57
CA PHE A 108 10.74 -17.02 -4.06
C PHE A 108 9.66 -17.27 -3.00
N PHE A 109 9.75 -18.40 -2.31
CA PHE A 109 8.76 -18.81 -1.31
C PHE A 109 8.86 -18.05 0.01
N ASP A 110 9.88 -17.23 0.23
CA ASP A 110 9.95 -16.31 1.38
C ASP A 110 8.89 -15.19 1.26
N GLY A 111 8.55 -14.80 0.03
CA GLY A 111 7.58 -13.75 -0.27
C GLY A 111 6.28 -14.24 -0.92
N PHE A 112 6.15 -15.54 -1.20
CA PHE A 112 4.97 -16.12 -1.83
C PHE A 112 4.35 -17.23 -0.94
N PRO A 113 3.02 -17.21 -0.65
CA PRO A 113 2.04 -16.16 -1.01
C PRO A 113 2.32 -14.81 -0.37
N ALA A 114 1.95 -13.72 -1.04
CA ALA A 114 2.07 -12.37 -0.51
C ALA A 114 1.33 -12.20 0.83
N ASP A 115 1.84 -11.38 1.74
CA ASP A 115 1.18 -11.16 3.04
C ASP A 115 -0.18 -10.47 2.85
N PHE A 116 -0.25 -9.49 1.96
CA PHE A 116 -1.52 -8.86 1.57
C PHE A 116 -1.49 -8.28 0.16
N ILE A 117 -2.69 -8.06 -0.40
CA ILE A 117 -2.93 -7.22 -1.56
C ILE A 117 -4.01 -6.19 -1.24
N ALA A 118 -3.98 -5.03 -1.92
CA ALA A 118 -4.95 -3.95 -1.70
C ALA A 118 -5.32 -3.29 -3.02
N GLU A 119 -6.62 -3.35 -3.38
CA GLU A 119 -7.19 -2.72 -4.57
C GLU A 119 -8.71 -2.53 -4.41
N GLY A 120 -9.36 -1.96 -5.42
CA GLY A 120 -10.81 -1.79 -5.45
C GLY A 120 -11.58 -3.11 -5.50
N LEU A 121 -12.83 -3.09 -5.05
CA LEU A 121 -13.72 -4.27 -5.01
C LEU A 121 -13.97 -4.85 -6.41
N ASP A 122 -13.90 -4.06 -7.48
CA ASP A 122 -14.06 -4.47 -8.87
C ASP A 122 -13.00 -5.48 -9.31
N GLN A 123 -11.85 -5.54 -8.62
CA GLN A 123 -10.77 -6.50 -8.89
C GLN A 123 -11.11 -7.95 -8.53
N THR A 124 -12.23 -8.20 -7.88
CA THR A 124 -12.80 -9.56 -7.74
C THR A 124 -13.11 -10.23 -9.08
N ARG A 125 -13.29 -9.44 -10.15
CA ARG A 125 -13.43 -9.89 -11.53
C ARG A 125 -12.26 -9.52 -12.44
N GLY A 126 -11.16 -9.08 -11.86
CA GLY A 126 -9.93 -8.66 -12.53
C GLY A 126 -8.71 -9.30 -11.91
N TRP A 127 -7.88 -8.49 -11.28
CA TRP A 127 -6.58 -8.88 -10.76
C TRP A 127 -6.64 -9.94 -9.66
N PHE A 128 -7.52 -9.82 -8.68
CA PHE A 128 -7.66 -10.83 -7.62
C PHE A 128 -8.00 -12.22 -8.18
N TYR A 129 -8.88 -12.25 -9.19
CA TYR A 129 -9.26 -13.49 -9.86
C TYR A 129 -8.06 -14.11 -10.59
N THR A 130 -7.33 -13.35 -11.40
CA THR A 130 -6.21 -13.88 -12.20
C THR A 130 -5.03 -14.29 -11.33
N LEU A 131 -4.70 -13.55 -10.28
CA LEU A 131 -3.72 -13.96 -9.25
C LEU A 131 -4.08 -15.35 -8.68
N THR A 132 -5.33 -15.52 -8.26
CA THR A 132 -5.80 -16.77 -7.64
C THR A 132 -5.76 -17.94 -8.63
N VAL A 133 -6.27 -17.75 -9.86
CA VAL A 133 -6.30 -18.81 -10.86
C VAL A 133 -4.90 -19.29 -11.21
N LEU A 134 -3.96 -18.37 -11.44
CA LEU A 134 -2.60 -18.73 -11.82
C LEU A 134 -1.82 -19.34 -10.66
N ALA A 135 -2.00 -18.85 -9.43
CA ALA A 135 -1.36 -19.43 -8.25
C ALA A 135 -1.85 -20.86 -7.99
N VAL A 136 -3.16 -21.10 -8.10
CA VAL A 136 -3.70 -22.45 -7.95
C VAL A 136 -3.21 -23.38 -9.06
N ALA A 137 -3.20 -22.91 -10.31
CA ALA A 137 -2.76 -23.72 -11.45
C ALA A 137 -1.26 -24.11 -11.38
N LEU A 138 -0.40 -23.21 -10.88
CA LEU A 138 1.05 -23.41 -10.87
C LEU A 138 1.59 -24.00 -9.56
N PHE A 139 0.96 -23.67 -8.42
CA PHE A 139 1.51 -23.96 -7.09
C PHE A 139 0.52 -24.68 -6.16
N ASP A 140 -0.71 -24.96 -6.60
CA ASP A 140 -1.80 -25.49 -5.76
C ASP A 140 -1.96 -24.67 -4.45
N SER A 141 -1.82 -23.36 -4.54
CA SER A 141 -1.77 -22.42 -3.41
C SER A 141 -2.53 -21.14 -3.73
N VAL A 142 -2.80 -20.37 -2.68
CA VAL A 142 -3.28 -18.98 -2.82
C VAL A 142 -2.13 -18.06 -3.25
N ALA A 143 -2.43 -16.95 -3.94
CA ALA A 143 -1.42 -15.96 -4.30
C ALA A 143 -1.15 -14.96 -3.15
N PHE A 144 -2.06 -14.82 -2.21
CA PHE A 144 -2.01 -13.87 -1.09
C PHE A 144 -2.77 -14.40 0.12
N LYS A 145 -2.32 -14.02 1.31
CA LYS A 145 -2.90 -14.41 2.61
C LYS A 145 -4.07 -13.51 3.02
N ASN A 146 -3.97 -12.21 2.70
CA ASN A 146 -4.97 -11.20 3.06
C ASN A 146 -5.31 -10.33 1.84
N CYS A 147 -6.57 -9.87 1.78
CA CYS A 147 -7.05 -8.98 0.74
C CYS A 147 -7.76 -7.77 1.36
N ILE A 148 -7.19 -6.58 1.14
CA ILE A 148 -7.78 -5.32 1.58
C ILE A 148 -8.51 -4.72 0.38
N THR A 149 -9.84 -4.69 0.45
CA THR A 149 -10.67 -4.10 -0.61
C THR A 149 -11.05 -2.67 -0.26
N THR A 150 -10.80 -1.75 -1.19
CA THR A 150 -11.23 -0.37 -1.04
C THR A 150 -12.59 -0.12 -1.69
N GLY A 151 -13.40 0.69 -1.02
CA GLY A 151 -14.68 1.17 -1.55
C GLY A 151 -14.49 2.26 -2.61
N MET A 152 -15.59 2.64 -3.23
CA MET A 152 -15.61 3.67 -4.26
C MET A 152 -15.65 5.07 -3.63
N ILE A 153 -14.77 5.98 -4.09
CA ILE A 153 -14.84 7.40 -3.74
C ILE A 153 -15.80 8.08 -4.73
N LEU A 154 -16.85 8.67 -4.18
CA LEU A 154 -17.90 9.40 -4.89
C LEU A 154 -17.72 10.91 -4.68
N ALA A 155 -18.26 11.70 -5.59
CA ALA A 155 -18.37 13.13 -5.39
C ALA A 155 -19.26 13.45 -4.17
N GLU A 156 -19.22 14.67 -3.67
CA GLU A 156 -19.98 15.12 -2.51
C GLU A 156 -21.50 14.87 -2.66
N ASP A 157 -22.02 15.03 -3.89
CA ASP A 157 -23.41 14.75 -4.25
C ASP A 157 -23.76 13.25 -4.36
N GLY A 158 -22.76 12.38 -4.17
CA GLY A 158 -22.89 10.91 -4.23
C GLY A 158 -22.84 10.32 -5.64
N ARG A 159 -22.63 11.12 -6.67
CA ARG A 159 -22.40 10.62 -8.04
C ARG A 159 -20.95 10.15 -8.23
N LYS A 160 -20.74 9.27 -9.20
CA LYS A 160 -19.39 8.85 -9.58
C LYS A 160 -18.56 10.07 -10.04
N MET A 161 -17.32 10.17 -9.55
CA MET A 161 -16.37 11.18 -9.99
C MET A 161 -16.08 11.03 -11.48
N SER A 162 -16.11 12.12 -12.23
CA SER A 162 -15.88 12.12 -13.66
C SER A 162 -15.13 13.38 -14.10
N LYS A 163 -14.09 13.18 -14.92
CA LYS A 163 -13.33 14.28 -15.53
C LYS A 163 -14.22 15.20 -16.38
N SER A 164 -15.21 14.64 -17.08
CA SER A 164 -16.15 15.40 -17.90
C SER A 164 -17.11 16.26 -17.09
N LEU A 165 -17.50 15.79 -15.89
CA LEU A 165 -18.39 16.52 -14.99
C LEU A 165 -17.65 17.49 -14.08
N LYS A 166 -16.33 17.36 -13.92
CA LYS A 166 -15.50 18.15 -12.99
C LYS A 166 -16.12 18.23 -11.58
N ASN A 167 -16.68 17.13 -11.11
CA ASN A 167 -17.46 17.05 -9.86
C ASN A 167 -16.63 16.55 -8.67
N TYR A 168 -15.32 16.74 -8.72
CA TYR A 168 -14.40 16.47 -7.61
C TYR A 168 -13.31 17.55 -7.59
N PRO A 169 -12.76 17.86 -6.40
CA PRO A 169 -11.66 18.80 -6.29
C PRO A 169 -10.40 18.25 -6.95
N ASP A 170 -9.54 19.13 -7.45
CA ASP A 170 -8.24 18.74 -7.98
C ASP A 170 -7.38 18.16 -6.85
N PRO A 171 -6.85 16.94 -6.98
CA PRO A 171 -5.99 16.36 -5.95
C PRO A 171 -4.75 17.20 -5.64
N GLU A 172 -4.18 17.91 -6.63
CA GLU A 172 -3.02 18.77 -6.42
C GLU A 172 -3.38 20.01 -5.59
N GLU A 173 -4.54 20.61 -5.83
CA GLU A 173 -5.04 21.73 -5.01
C GLU A 173 -5.29 21.31 -3.56
N LEU A 174 -5.84 20.11 -3.35
CA LEU A 174 -6.03 19.55 -2.01
C LEU A 174 -4.70 19.31 -1.28
N LEU A 175 -3.72 18.72 -1.98
CA LEU A 175 -2.39 18.45 -1.43
C LEU A 175 -1.67 19.75 -1.07
N ASN A 176 -1.77 20.79 -1.91
CA ASN A 176 -1.17 22.10 -1.67
C ASN A 176 -1.85 22.84 -0.51
N SER A 177 -3.17 22.67 -0.34
CA SER A 177 -3.94 23.38 0.70
C SER A 177 -3.87 22.74 2.07
N TYR A 178 -3.91 21.40 2.14
CA TYR A 178 -4.06 20.65 3.40
C TYR A 178 -2.91 19.69 3.71
N GLY A 179 -2.01 19.46 2.75
CA GLY A 179 -0.92 18.50 2.87
C GLY A 179 -1.36 17.05 2.67
N GLY A 180 -0.37 16.18 2.36
CA GLY A 180 -0.62 14.76 2.12
C GLY A 180 -1.14 14.01 3.34
N ASP A 181 -0.66 14.37 4.53
CA ASP A 181 -1.05 13.69 5.78
C ASP A 181 -2.53 13.88 6.12
N SER A 182 -3.08 15.09 5.91
CA SER A 182 -4.49 15.36 6.15
C SER A 182 -5.39 14.52 5.24
N LEU A 183 -5.04 14.42 3.96
CA LEU A 183 -5.78 13.61 3.00
C LEU A 183 -5.65 12.11 3.32
N ARG A 184 -4.45 11.64 3.66
CA ARG A 184 -4.23 10.24 4.06
C ARG A 184 -5.04 9.85 5.29
N ALA A 185 -4.97 10.65 6.36
CA ALA A 185 -5.73 10.37 7.58
C ALA A 185 -7.24 10.42 7.34
N TYR A 186 -7.73 11.36 6.52
CA TYR A 186 -9.15 11.42 6.14
C TYR A 186 -9.59 10.13 5.42
N LEU A 187 -8.83 9.66 4.43
CA LEU A 187 -9.17 8.46 3.67
C LEU A 187 -9.06 7.19 4.54
N ILE A 188 -8.00 7.07 5.36
CA ILE A 188 -7.82 5.91 6.25
C ILE A 188 -8.93 5.85 7.32
N ASN A 189 -9.41 6.99 7.81
CA ASN A 189 -10.51 7.07 8.78
C ASN A 189 -11.90 6.92 8.14
N SER A 190 -11.97 6.70 6.84
CA SER A 190 -13.25 6.68 6.11
C SER A 190 -13.76 5.25 5.88
N PRO A 191 -15.04 5.08 5.52
CA PRO A 191 -15.59 3.79 5.14
C PRO A 191 -14.90 3.11 3.96
N VAL A 192 -14.15 3.88 3.15
CA VAL A 192 -13.50 3.37 1.94
C VAL A 192 -12.54 2.22 2.22
N VAL A 193 -11.85 2.23 3.37
CA VAL A 193 -10.92 1.15 3.77
C VAL A 193 -11.62 -0.12 4.26
N ARG A 194 -12.97 -0.11 4.28
CA ARG A 194 -13.82 -1.27 4.59
C ARG A 194 -14.61 -1.76 3.37
N GLY A 195 -14.26 -1.29 2.17
CA GLY A 195 -14.98 -1.64 0.94
C GLY A 195 -16.31 -0.89 0.76
N GLU A 196 -16.63 0.08 1.61
CA GLU A 196 -17.85 0.87 1.53
C GLU A 196 -17.64 2.18 0.75
N PRO A 197 -18.66 2.72 0.08
CA PRO A 197 -18.51 3.97 -0.66
C PRO A 197 -18.34 5.18 0.27
N LEU A 198 -17.45 6.10 -0.11
CA LEU A 198 -17.23 7.38 0.54
C LEU A 198 -17.73 8.51 -0.34
N LYS A 199 -18.58 9.37 0.18
CA LYS A 199 -18.82 10.70 -0.40
C LYS A 199 -17.67 11.61 0.04
N PHE A 200 -16.84 12.02 -0.89
CA PHE A 200 -15.68 12.86 -0.57
C PHE A 200 -16.13 14.24 -0.10
N SER A 201 -15.53 14.72 0.97
CA SER A 201 -15.78 16.06 1.52
C SER A 201 -14.45 16.76 1.80
N GLU A 202 -14.25 17.93 1.21
CA GLU A 202 -13.10 18.78 1.49
C GLU A 202 -13.11 19.27 2.95
N GLU A 203 -14.29 19.56 3.50
CA GLU A 203 -14.44 19.88 4.92
C GLU A 203 -13.93 18.76 5.82
N GLY A 204 -14.15 17.50 5.42
CA GLY A 204 -13.62 16.33 6.15
C GLY A 204 -12.09 16.32 6.20
N VAL A 205 -11.41 16.67 5.12
CA VAL A 205 -9.94 16.82 5.09
C VAL A 205 -9.50 17.97 5.98
N GLN A 206 -10.18 19.11 5.92
CA GLN A 206 -9.91 20.29 6.76
C GLN A 206 -10.07 19.97 8.26
N LEU A 207 -11.07 19.15 8.63
CA LEU A 207 -11.26 18.71 10.02
C LEU A 207 -10.06 17.92 10.54
N VAL A 208 -9.46 17.07 9.74
CA VAL A 208 -8.23 16.34 10.10
C VAL A 208 -7.09 17.31 10.34
N THR A 209 -6.86 18.25 9.43
CA THR A 209 -5.85 19.30 9.60
C THR A 209 -6.02 20.01 10.93
N ARG A 210 -7.24 20.45 11.24
CA ARG A 210 -7.56 21.22 12.45
C ARG A 210 -7.45 20.39 13.73
N ASN A 211 -7.81 19.12 13.71
CA ASN A 211 -7.95 18.30 14.92
C ASN A 211 -6.73 17.41 15.20
N ILE A 212 -5.86 17.17 14.20
CA ILE A 212 -4.66 16.34 14.36
C ILE A 212 -3.40 17.16 14.07
N ILE A 213 -3.28 17.66 12.84
CA ILE A 213 -2.01 18.24 12.34
C ILE A 213 -1.64 19.49 13.11
N LEU A 214 -2.54 20.47 13.16
CA LEU A 214 -2.26 21.74 13.83
C LEU A 214 -2.03 21.60 15.34
N PRO A 215 -2.82 20.83 16.12
CA PRO A 215 -2.56 20.63 17.54
C PRO A 215 -1.22 19.94 17.81
N LEU A 216 -0.85 18.94 17.00
CA LEU A 216 0.43 18.24 17.12
C LEU A 216 1.60 19.21 16.82
N TRP A 217 1.52 19.92 15.70
CA TRP A 217 2.52 20.95 15.35
C TRP A 217 2.66 22.02 16.42
N ASN A 218 1.55 22.48 16.99
CA ASN A 218 1.56 23.45 18.08
C ASN A 218 2.22 22.90 19.34
N SER A 219 2.06 21.61 19.64
CA SER A 219 2.72 20.96 20.78
C SER A 219 4.23 20.85 20.57
N TYR A 220 4.65 20.49 19.35
CA TYR A 220 6.05 20.49 18.97
C TYR A 220 6.64 21.93 19.00
N SER A 221 5.95 22.90 18.43
CA SER A 221 6.36 24.31 18.43
C SER A 221 6.48 24.87 19.86
N PHE A 222 5.54 24.51 20.74
CA PHE A 222 5.60 24.83 22.16
C PHE A 222 6.86 24.23 22.80
N PHE A 223 7.09 22.93 22.61
CA PHE A 223 8.28 22.26 23.12
C PHE A 223 9.56 22.94 22.63
N SER A 224 9.73 23.12 21.33
CA SER A 224 10.95 23.64 20.73
C SER A 224 11.20 25.11 21.13
N THR A 225 10.16 25.95 21.20
CA THR A 225 10.27 27.36 21.59
C THR A 225 10.81 27.50 23.01
N TYR A 226 10.23 26.77 23.97
CA TYR A 226 10.66 26.86 25.36
C TYR A 226 11.96 26.10 25.63
N ALA A 227 12.24 25.00 24.94
CA ALA A 227 13.53 24.34 25.04
C ALA A 227 14.67 25.22 24.56
N ASN A 228 14.48 25.95 23.44
CA ASN A 228 15.46 26.89 22.92
C ASN A 228 15.62 28.13 23.82
N ALA A 229 14.51 28.67 24.34
CA ALA A 229 14.55 29.83 25.20
C ALA A 229 15.34 29.58 26.52
N ASP A 230 15.25 28.38 27.04
CA ASP A 230 15.91 27.93 28.26
C ASP A 230 17.25 27.21 28.02
N ASP A 231 17.68 27.09 26.76
CA ASP A 231 18.88 26.33 26.36
C ASP A 231 18.90 24.91 26.96
N ILE A 232 17.77 24.16 26.78
CA ILE A 232 17.63 22.79 27.25
C ILE A 232 18.29 21.85 26.25
N SER A 233 19.35 21.20 26.63
CA SER A 233 20.08 20.23 25.83
C SER A 233 19.62 18.78 26.09
N PHE A 234 20.01 17.86 25.21
CA PHE A 234 19.80 16.42 25.47
C PHE A 234 20.48 15.93 26.75
N LYS A 235 21.64 16.49 27.09
CA LYS A 235 22.33 16.20 28.37
C LYS A 235 21.50 16.61 29.58
N ASP A 236 20.75 17.70 29.48
CA ASP A 236 19.84 18.10 30.54
C ASP A 236 18.69 17.13 30.69
N LEU A 237 18.15 16.64 29.56
CA LEU A 237 17.08 15.66 29.57
C LEU A 237 17.51 14.28 30.15
N GLU A 238 18.80 13.95 30.10
CA GLU A 238 19.36 12.74 30.75
C GLU A 238 19.32 12.82 32.28
N LYS A 239 19.25 14.02 32.85
CA LYS A 239 19.13 14.23 34.30
C LYS A 239 17.71 13.97 34.83
N ALA A 240 16.73 13.79 33.97
CA ALA A 240 15.34 13.58 34.36
C ALA A 240 15.18 12.37 35.28
N SER A 241 14.27 12.50 36.23
CA SER A 241 13.92 11.39 37.14
C SER A 241 13.37 10.18 36.37
N PRO A 242 13.56 8.96 36.90
CA PRO A 242 12.83 7.80 36.42
C PRO A 242 11.32 8.06 36.35
N VAL A 243 10.63 7.44 35.41
CA VAL A 243 9.19 7.71 35.14
C VAL A 243 8.32 7.58 36.39
N GLN A 244 8.59 6.57 37.25
CA GLN A 244 7.84 6.34 38.51
C GLN A 244 7.93 7.50 39.50
N ASP A 245 9.00 8.31 39.43
CA ASP A 245 9.28 9.41 40.36
C ASP A 245 8.84 10.77 39.78
N ARG A 246 8.36 10.81 38.53
CA ARG A 246 7.78 12.00 37.91
C ARG A 246 6.37 12.27 38.43
N THR A 247 5.82 13.43 38.06
CA THR A 247 4.44 13.81 38.46
C THR A 247 3.41 12.80 37.95
N MET A 248 2.23 12.80 38.57
CA MET A 248 1.12 11.94 38.14
C MET A 248 0.73 12.24 36.67
N MET A 249 0.77 13.49 36.23
CA MET A 249 0.48 13.89 34.85
C MET A 249 1.51 13.36 33.85
N ASP A 250 2.79 13.38 34.22
CA ASP A 250 3.85 12.81 33.38
C ASP A 250 3.67 11.30 33.21
N ARG A 251 3.41 10.58 34.30
CA ARG A 251 3.17 9.14 34.27
C ARG A 251 1.92 8.78 33.48
N TRP A 252 0.86 9.59 33.63
CA TRP A 252 -0.40 9.38 32.92
C TRP A 252 -0.22 9.50 31.42
N ILE A 253 0.38 10.59 30.92
CA ILE A 253 0.53 10.78 29.46
C ILE A 253 1.46 9.74 28.83
N ILE A 254 2.52 9.31 29.53
CA ILE A 254 3.39 8.22 29.08
C ILE A 254 2.60 6.90 29.01
N SER A 255 1.79 6.60 30.03
CA SER A 255 0.95 5.39 30.04
C SER A 255 -0.09 5.42 28.94
N SER A 256 -0.71 6.58 28.68
CA SER A 256 -1.65 6.77 27.57
C SER A 256 -0.96 6.54 26.20
N MET A 257 0.27 7.06 26.05
CA MET A 257 1.07 6.82 24.83
C MET A 257 1.37 5.33 24.62
N GLN A 258 1.77 4.61 25.65
CA GLN A 258 2.04 3.17 25.54
C GLN A 258 0.76 2.37 25.22
N SER A 259 -0.37 2.79 25.75
CA SER A 259 -1.69 2.19 25.41
C SER A 259 -2.04 2.43 23.94
N LEU A 260 -1.76 3.64 23.44
CA LEU A 260 -1.95 3.97 22.03
C LEU A 260 -1.06 3.09 21.12
N VAL A 261 0.25 2.98 21.44
CA VAL A 261 1.19 2.13 20.67
C VAL A 261 0.69 0.70 20.60
N LYS A 262 0.26 0.14 21.72
CA LYS A 262 -0.30 -1.22 21.77
C LYS A 262 -1.53 -1.35 20.88
N THR A 263 -2.47 -0.41 20.97
CA THR A 263 -3.70 -0.41 20.18
C THR A 263 -3.40 -0.30 18.68
N VAL A 264 -2.51 0.64 18.29
CA VAL A 264 -2.17 0.85 16.87
C VAL A 264 -1.49 -0.40 16.30
N ASN A 265 -0.51 -0.98 17.01
CA ASN A 265 0.15 -2.21 16.56
C ASN A 265 -0.87 -3.34 16.35
N GLU A 266 -1.73 -3.60 17.35
CA GLU A 266 -2.78 -4.63 17.25
C GLU A 266 -3.71 -4.41 16.05
N LYS A 267 -4.14 -3.16 15.80
CA LYS A 267 -5.03 -2.85 14.69
C LYS A 267 -4.32 -2.93 13.33
N MET A 268 -3.07 -2.50 13.25
CA MET A 268 -2.27 -2.59 12.02
C MET A 268 -1.93 -4.04 11.66
N GLU A 269 -1.56 -4.89 12.63
CA GLU A 269 -1.30 -6.32 12.42
C GLU A 269 -2.52 -7.07 11.88
N ASN A 270 -3.74 -6.64 12.24
CA ASN A 270 -4.99 -7.21 11.77
C ASN A 270 -5.61 -6.48 10.57
N TYR A 271 -4.91 -5.49 9.98
CA TYR A 271 -5.38 -4.67 8.87
C TYR A 271 -6.66 -3.85 9.16
N TYR A 272 -6.97 -3.54 10.42
CA TYR A 272 -8.10 -2.70 10.82
C TYR A 272 -7.74 -1.21 10.75
N LEU A 273 -7.38 -0.73 9.56
CA LEU A 273 -6.89 0.64 9.34
C LEU A 273 -7.84 1.71 9.85
N TYR A 274 -9.14 1.51 9.70
CA TYR A 274 -10.18 2.44 10.15
C TYR A 274 -10.27 2.58 11.69
N GLU A 275 -9.63 1.68 12.45
CA GLU A 275 -9.56 1.73 13.91
C GLU A 275 -8.29 2.41 14.43
N VAL A 276 -7.41 2.88 13.54
CA VAL A 276 -6.13 3.51 13.92
C VAL A 276 -6.30 5.01 14.18
N ILE A 277 -7.05 5.73 13.33
CA ILE A 277 -7.17 7.19 13.40
C ILE A 277 -7.90 7.67 14.66
N PRO A 278 -9.04 7.10 15.08
CA PRO A 278 -9.74 7.60 16.27
C PRO A 278 -8.90 7.60 17.55
N PRO A 279 -8.14 6.54 17.90
CA PRO A 279 -7.23 6.57 19.04
C PRO A 279 -6.13 7.64 18.93
N LEU A 280 -5.58 7.85 17.70
CA LEU A 280 -4.60 8.92 17.46
C LEU A 280 -5.19 10.31 17.73
N MET A 281 -6.41 10.57 17.26
CA MET A 281 -7.12 11.83 17.52
C MET A 281 -7.36 12.07 19.01
N ASN A 282 -7.81 11.06 19.73
CA ASN A 282 -8.05 11.13 21.17
C ASN A 282 -6.73 11.43 21.91
N PHE A 283 -5.65 10.79 21.54
CA PHE A 283 -4.35 11.03 22.17
C PHE A 283 -3.82 12.45 21.89
N VAL A 284 -4.03 13.00 20.69
CA VAL A 284 -3.67 14.39 20.39
C VAL A 284 -4.45 15.36 21.29
N ASP A 285 -5.73 15.10 21.55
CA ASP A 285 -6.51 15.88 22.51
C ASP A 285 -5.97 15.77 23.95
N GLU A 286 -5.68 14.57 24.43
CA GLU A 286 -5.06 14.32 25.72
C GLU A 286 -3.70 15.03 25.87
N LEU A 287 -2.85 14.95 24.84
CA LEU A 287 -1.56 15.62 24.83
C LEU A 287 -1.70 17.15 24.91
N THR A 288 -2.55 17.73 24.09
CA THR A 288 -2.65 19.18 23.91
C THR A 288 -3.49 19.85 24.96
N ASN A 289 -4.74 19.38 25.15
CA ASN A 289 -5.73 20.03 25.99
C ASN A 289 -5.61 19.63 27.47
N TRP A 290 -5.01 18.47 27.74
CA TRP A 290 -4.79 18.04 29.12
C TRP A 290 -3.35 18.17 29.55
N TYR A 291 -2.42 17.43 28.94
CA TYR A 291 -1.04 17.41 29.41
C TYR A 291 -0.34 18.78 29.25
N VAL A 292 -0.20 19.27 28.01
CA VAL A 292 0.50 20.54 27.75
C VAL A 292 -0.18 21.70 28.48
N ARG A 293 -1.51 21.82 28.35
CA ARG A 293 -2.27 22.91 28.96
C ARG A 293 -2.13 22.95 30.47
N SER A 294 -2.22 21.83 31.15
CA SER A 294 -2.16 21.75 32.62
C SER A 294 -0.72 21.96 33.16
N ASN A 295 0.28 21.63 32.35
CA ASN A 295 1.69 21.72 32.75
C ASN A 295 2.42 22.98 32.27
N ARG A 296 1.74 23.91 31.57
CA ARG A 296 2.37 25.15 31.02
C ARG A 296 3.27 25.87 31.99
N LYS A 297 2.84 25.99 33.26
CA LYS A 297 3.63 26.70 34.30
C LYS A 297 5.00 26.06 34.55
N ARG A 298 5.14 24.75 34.37
CA ARG A 298 6.42 24.04 34.54
C ARG A 298 7.43 24.41 33.44
N PHE A 299 6.93 24.62 32.21
CA PHE A 299 7.75 25.08 31.08
C PHE A 299 8.11 26.57 31.15
N TRP A 300 7.23 27.41 31.73
CA TRP A 300 7.39 28.87 31.77
C TRP A 300 8.26 29.37 32.92
N LYS A 301 8.52 28.57 33.93
CA LYS A 301 9.46 28.95 35.00
C LYS A 301 10.82 29.34 34.42
N GLU A 302 11.51 30.27 35.07
CA GLU A 302 12.93 30.53 34.80
C GLU A 302 13.74 29.24 35.00
N LYS A 303 14.76 29.03 34.19
CA LYS A 303 15.65 27.89 34.31
C LYS A 303 16.44 28.00 35.61
N ASP A 304 16.25 27.04 36.51
CA ASP A 304 17.14 26.80 37.64
C ASP A 304 17.88 25.47 37.37
N GLU A 305 19.19 25.46 37.54
CA GLU A 305 20.03 24.26 37.29
C GLU A 305 19.58 23.03 38.12
N ASN A 306 18.88 23.26 39.22
CA ASN A 306 18.36 22.23 40.12
C ASN A 306 16.85 21.95 39.97
N ASP A 307 16.16 22.62 39.02
CA ASP A 307 14.72 22.39 38.81
C ASP A 307 14.46 21.08 38.06
N ILE A 308 14.57 19.98 38.78
CA ILE A 308 14.32 18.63 38.24
C ILE A 308 12.90 18.46 37.72
N ASP A 309 11.91 19.19 38.26
CA ASP A 309 10.52 19.13 37.80
C ASP A 309 10.36 19.71 36.39
N LYS A 310 11.05 20.82 36.10
CA LYS A 310 11.09 21.38 34.75
C LYS A 310 11.73 20.42 33.76
N ILE A 311 12.87 19.84 34.12
CA ILE A 311 13.55 18.85 33.28
C ILE A 311 12.66 17.62 33.04
N ASN A 312 11.95 17.13 34.05
CA ASN A 312 10.99 16.04 33.93
C ASN A 312 9.86 16.38 32.94
N ALA A 313 9.34 17.62 32.95
CA ALA A 313 8.32 18.05 32.02
C ALA A 313 8.82 18.05 30.56
N PHE A 314 10.00 18.62 30.30
CA PHE A 314 10.61 18.61 28.97
C PHE A 314 10.93 17.20 28.50
N LYS A 315 11.51 16.35 29.35
CA LYS A 315 11.81 14.96 29.02
C LYS A 315 10.55 14.18 28.67
N THR A 316 9.49 14.33 29.45
CA THR A 316 8.20 13.66 29.22
C THR A 316 7.59 14.10 27.88
N LEU A 317 7.54 15.42 27.61
CA LEU A 317 6.98 15.92 26.35
C LEU A 317 7.81 15.46 25.15
N HIS A 318 9.15 15.47 25.26
CA HIS A 318 10.05 14.95 24.22
C HIS A 318 9.79 13.45 23.95
N GLU A 319 9.76 12.61 24.99
CA GLU A 319 9.52 11.19 24.88
C GLU A 319 8.18 10.90 24.19
N VAL A 320 7.14 11.59 24.61
CA VAL A 320 5.77 11.40 24.08
C VAL A 320 5.68 11.85 22.62
N LEU A 321 6.23 13.01 22.25
CA LEU A 321 6.24 13.49 20.87
C LEU A 321 7.02 12.55 19.96
N LEU A 322 8.17 12.05 20.41
CA LEU A 322 9.00 11.12 19.64
C LEU A 322 8.29 9.78 19.42
N GLU A 323 7.73 9.19 20.47
CA GLU A 323 7.03 7.91 20.36
C GLU A 323 5.72 8.04 19.55
N PHE A 324 5.00 9.17 19.69
CA PHE A 324 3.84 9.45 18.87
C PHE A 324 4.20 9.56 17.38
N SER A 325 5.29 10.28 17.06
CA SER A 325 5.76 10.42 15.67
C SER A 325 6.10 9.04 15.05
N LYS A 326 6.78 8.17 15.81
CA LYS A 326 7.06 6.80 15.35
C LYS A 326 5.79 5.98 15.15
N CYS A 327 4.87 6.05 16.12
CA CYS A 327 3.61 5.29 16.10
C CYS A 327 2.74 5.67 14.90
N MET A 328 2.70 6.94 14.51
CA MET A 328 1.85 7.40 13.43
C MET A 328 2.54 7.49 12.07
N ALA A 329 3.86 7.30 11.98
CA ALA A 329 4.62 7.42 10.73
C ALA A 329 4.05 6.59 9.55
N PRO A 330 3.51 5.38 9.73
CA PRO A 330 2.87 4.65 8.64
C PRO A 330 1.63 5.34 8.07
N VAL A 331 0.95 6.18 8.85
CA VAL A 331 -0.28 6.88 8.47
C VAL A 331 0.00 8.32 8.06
N LEU A 332 0.81 9.05 8.83
CA LEU A 332 1.15 10.47 8.69
C LEU A 332 2.67 10.63 8.55
N PRO A 333 3.26 10.29 7.39
CA PRO A 333 4.71 10.23 7.24
C PRO A 333 5.41 11.58 7.04
N PHE A 334 4.67 12.66 6.75
CA PHE A 334 5.26 13.93 6.32
C PHE A 334 5.33 14.99 7.42
N ILE A 335 4.59 14.87 8.51
CA ILE A 335 4.63 15.79 9.64
C ILE A 335 5.84 15.52 10.60
#